data_9a07d30a1a9372175e82abf6b831559c
#
_entry.id   9a07d30a1a9372175e82abf6b831559c
#
_cell.length_a   1.000
_cell.length_b   1.000
_cell.length_c   1.000
_cell.angle_alpha   90.00
_cell.angle_beta   90.00
_cell.angle_gamma   90.00
#
_symmetry.space_group_name_H-M   'P 1'
#
loop_
_entity.id
_entity.type
_entity.pdbx_description
1 polymer ?
#
loop_
_entity_poly.entity_id
_entity_poly.type
_entity_poly.pdbx_seq_one_letter_code
_entity_poly.pdbx_strand_id
1 'polypeptide(L)'
;MTTPSLSSSRGPLLNRLLKIAPCLVSLLLPLAAQAESQPAAPAAGGTVPRIATVDWTIAETLLALGVTPLAMGDVNSYRAWVGEPRLPAEVIDIGLRAQPNRELLAELKPDLILISPLAAPLAPTLSRIAPVQSIALYEPDAELWPRLREATLTIAALVNRTAEAERQLAALERDLAQMKGALPADLPPLLVVQFIDERHVRVFGRHSLFEAVMLRLGLRNAWQGETNAWGFSVASLEQFLAIPEARLVVVDPIPVGVSEKLQEPGLWQHLPLVQNTPVLHLPATWSFGGMLAARRFATLLGEALQEQASVALKGEAQ
;
A
#
# COMPACT_ATOMS: atom_id res chain seq x y z
N MET A 1 26.84 -40.69 50.36
CA MET A 1 27.87 -41.72 50.11
C MET A 1 28.75 -41.20 49.01
N THR A 2 29.73 -40.64 49.42
CA THR A 2 31.20 -40.87 49.37
C THR A 2 31.84 -40.28 48.14
N THR A 3 32.43 -39.11 48.33
CA THR A 3 33.73 -38.70 47.77
C THR A 3 34.83 -39.64 48.32
N PRO A 4 36.06 -39.72 47.81
CA PRO A 4 37.07 -38.66 47.82
C PRO A 4 38.01 -38.72 46.59
N SER A 5 38.79 -37.73 46.29
CA SER A 5 39.87 -36.93 46.88
C SER A 5 41.23 -37.25 46.32
N LEU A 6 42.00 -36.17 46.03
CA LEU A 6 43.41 -35.90 46.24
C LEU A 6 44.42 -36.70 45.32
N SER A 7 45.53 -36.17 44.85
CA SER A 7 46.53 -35.22 45.32
C SER A 7 47.61 -35.02 44.24
N SER A 8 48.10 -33.83 44.01
CA SER A 8 49.31 -33.19 44.54
C SER A 8 50.65 -33.84 44.16
N SER A 9 51.52 -33.05 43.50
CA SER A 9 52.92 -32.73 43.95
C SER A 9 53.69 -32.02 42.80
N ARG A 10 54.05 -30.82 42.97
CA ARG A 10 55.25 -30.08 43.33
C ARG A 10 56.57 -30.57 42.68
N GLY A 11 57.19 -29.85 41.81
CA GLY A 11 58.37 -29.03 41.67
C GLY A 11 59.71 -29.69 41.71
N PRO A 12 60.88 -29.02 41.69
CA PRO A 12 61.24 -27.77 40.99
C PRO A 12 62.65 -27.83 40.28
N LEU A 13 63.06 -26.70 39.65
CA LEU A 13 64.43 -26.16 39.47
C LEU A 13 65.40 -26.83 38.48
N LEU A 14 66.03 -26.22 37.51
CA LEU A 14 67.23 -25.39 37.60
C LEU A 14 67.79 -25.00 36.21
N ASN A 15 67.99 -23.70 36.08
CA ASN A 15 68.96 -22.97 35.26
C ASN A 15 69.91 -23.82 34.33
N ARG A 16 70.03 -23.36 33.08
CA ARG A 16 71.31 -22.98 32.48
C ARG A 16 71.16 -22.02 31.33
N LEU A 17 71.80 -20.88 31.50
CA LEU A 17 72.12 -19.87 30.50
C LEU A 17 73.01 -20.48 29.40
N LEU A 18 72.70 -20.17 28.13
CA LEU A 18 73.73 -20.09 27.10
C LEU A 18 73.36 -19.02 26.10
N LYS A 19 74.16 -17.97 26.11
CA LYS A 19 74.12 -16.84 25.13
C LYS A 19 74.67 -17.33 23.80
N ILE A 20 73.95 -17.10 22.67
CA ILE A 20 74.56 -16.89 21.37
C ILE A 20 73.76 -15.87 20.64
N ALA A 21 74.45 -14.86 20.10
CA ALA A 21 73.99 -13.65 19.48
C ALA A 21 73.54 -13.85 17.99
N PRO A 22 73.13 -12.80 17.29
CA PRO A 22 71.97 -12.81 16.38
C PRO A 22 72.37 -13.03 14.95
N CYS A 23 71.47 -13.64 14.18
CA CYS A 23 71.44 -13.51 12.76
C CYS A 23 70.10 -12.93 12.30
N LEU A 24 70.09 -11.67 11.99
CA LEU A 24 69.01 -10.99 11.33
C LEU A 24 68.83 -11.57 9.93
N VAL A 25 67.77 -12.35 9.72
CA VAL A 25 67.26 -12.61 8.38
C VAL A 25 65.91 -11.95 8.32
N SER A 26 65.87 -10.79 7.66
CA SER A 26 64.66 -10.07 7.34
C SER A 26 63.88 -10.83 6.29
N LEU A 27 62.85 -11.57 6.75
CA LEU A 27 61.88 -12.19 5.88
C LEU A 27 60.80 -11.15 5.58
N LEU A 28 60.91 -10.46 4.45
CA LEU A 28 59.83 -9.64 3.88
C LEU A 28 58.71 -10.56 3.41
N LEU A 29 57.72 -10.76 4.26
CA LEU A 29 56.44 -11.30 3.83
C LEU A 29 55.64 -10.17 3.15
N PRO A 30 55.15 -10.36 1.92
CA PRO A 30 54.21 -9.42 1.34
C PRO A 30 52.89 -9.50 2.12
N LEU A 31 52.49 -8.38 2.70
CA LEU A 31 51.16 -8.16 3.25
C LEU A 31 50.19 -8.17 2.07
N ALA A 32 49.61 -9.33 1.77
CA ALA A 32 48.48 -9.40 0.86
C ALA A 32 47.32 -8.66 1.52
N ALA A 33 47.12 -7.41 1.07
CA ALA A 33 45.91 -6.67 1.38
C ALA A 33 44.73 -7.50 0.86
N GLN A 34 43.99 -8.13 1.77
CA GLN A 34 42.66 -8.63 1.49
C GLN A 34 41.82 -7.38 1.22
N ALA A 35 41.59 -7.08 -0.06
CA ALA A 35 40.56 -6.18 -0.48
C ALA A 35 39.23 -6.84 -0.08
N GLU A 36 38.68 -6.47 1.07
CA GLU A 36 37.29 -6.74 1.38
C GLU A 36 36.49 -6.15 0.21
N SER A 37 35.87 -7.05 -0.56
CA SER A 37 34.90 -6.66 -1.58
C SER A 37 33.73 -6.00 -0.86
N GLN A 38 33.78 -4.68 -0.68
CA GLN A 38 32.60 -3.89 -0.37
C GLN A 38 31.56 -4.22 -1.44
N PRO A 39 30.33 -4.60 -1.06
CA PRO A 39 29.25 -4.70 -2.03
C PRO A 39 29.15 -3.35 -2.72
N ALA A 40 29.35 -3.34 -4.02
CA ALA A 40 29.23 -2.15 -4.87
C ALA A 40 27.87 -1.51 -4.56
N ALA A 41 27.90 -0.27 -4.06
CA ALA A 41 26.69 0.55 -3.99
C ALA A 41 26.09 0.56 -5.39
N PRO A 42 24.77 0.34 -5.54
CA PRO A 42 24.14 0.35 -6.85
C PRO A 42 24.43 1.70 -7.50
N ALA A 43 25.03 1.65 -8.69
CA ALA A 43 25.36 2.83 -9.48
C ALA A 43 24.08 3.68 -9.65
N ALA A 44 24.06 4.88 -9.09
CA ALA A 44 23.05 5.88 -9.36
C ALA A 44 23.16 6.29 -10.83
N GLY A 45 22.45 5.60 -11.74
CA GLY A 45 22.53 5.86 -13.18
C GLY A 45 21.92 4.79 -14.08
N GLY A 46 21.27 3.76 -13.53
CA GLY A 46 20.53 2.78 -14.33
C GLY A 46 19.34 3.44 -15.03
N THR A 47 19.19 3.22 -16.34
CA THR A 47 17.98 3.62 -17.07
C THR A 47 16.76 2.98 -16.40
N VAL A 48 15.70 3.78 -16.18
CA VAL A 48 14.43 3.25 -15.67
C VAL A 48 13.88 2.28 -16.72
N PRO A 49 13.57 1.03 -16.38
CA PRO A 49 13.05 0.08 -17.34
C PRO A 49 11.67 0.52 -17.85
N ARG A 50 11.34 0.14 -19.07
CA ARG A 50 10.03 0.37 -19.70
C ARG A 50 9.04 -0.63 -19.16
N ILE A 51 8.18 -0.19 -18.23
CA ILE A 51 7.26 -1.04 -17.48
C ILE A 51 5.88 -1.07 -18.15
N ALA A 52 5.32 -2.26 -18.33
CA ALA A 52 3.90 -2.45 -18.60
C ALA A 52 3.21 -3.11 -17.40
N THR A 53 1.93 -2.84 -17.20
CA THR A 53 1.13 -3.47 -16.15
C THR A 53 -0.33 -3.63 -16.55
N VAL A 54 -0.99 -4.64 -16.00
CA VAL A 54 -2.47 -4.79 -16.05
C VAL A 54 -3.12 -4.44 -14.72
N ASP A 55 -2.34 -3.94 -13.76
CA ASP A 55 -2.80 -3.65 -12.41
C ASP A 55 -2.72 -2.15 -12.08
N TRP A 56 -3.83 -1.59 -11.62
CA TRP A 56 -3.93 -0.15 -11.35
C TRP A 56 -3.17 0.28 -10.09
N THR A 57 -3.08 -0.59 -9.09
CA THR A 57 -2.31 -0.30 -7.86
C THR A 57 -0.81 -0.22 -8.17
N ILE A 58 -0.35 -1.09 -9.07
CA ILE A 58 1.03 -1.03 -9.56
C ILE A 58 1.25 0.24 -10.38
N ALA A 59 0.30 0.60 -11.26
CA ALA A 59 0.39 1.82 -12.06
C ALA A 59 0.44 3.09 -11.18
N GLU A 60 -0.45 3.23 -10.20
CA GLU A 60 -0.41 4.37 -9.28
C GLU A 60 0.89 4.43 -8.45
N THR A 61 1.41 3.27 -8.06
CA THR A 61 2.68 3.19 -7.32
C THR A 61 3.87 3.64 -8.19
N LEU A 62 3.91 3.21 -9.46
CA LEU A 62 4.91 3.69 -10.42
C LEU A 62 4.84 5.22 -10.58
N LEU A 63 3.63 5.77 -10.74
CA LEU A 63 3.41 7.22 -10.85
C LEU A 63 3.87 7.95 -9.58
N ALA A 64 3.61 7.40 -8.39
CA ALA A 64 4.11 7.94 -7.13
C ALA A 64 5.64 8.03 -7.11
N LEU A 65 6.31 7.05 -7.70
CA LEU A 65 7.76 6.97 -7.78
C LEU A 65 8.35 7.83 -8.92
N GLY A 66 7.50 8.60 -9.63
CA GLY A 66 7.91 9.41 -10.79
C GLY A 66 8.25 8.57 -12.03
N VAL A 67 7.64 7.39 -12.14
CA VAL A 67 7.82 6.49 -13.29
C VAL A 67 6.50 6.35 -14.03
N THR A 68 6.43 6.83 -15.27
CA THR A 68 5.26 6.64 -16.13
C THR A 68 5.27 5.24 -16.71
N PRO A 69 4.21 4.42 -16.51
CA PRO A 69 4.11 3.14 -17.19
C PRO A 69 4.09 3.32 -18.70
N LEU A 70 4.79 2.47 -19.45
CA LEU A 70 4.72 2.41 -20.89
C LEU A 70 3.33 2.11 -21.40
N ALA A 71 2.69 1.13 -20.74
CA ALA A 71 1.36 0.65 -21.11
C ALA A 71 0.61 0.12 -19.89
N MET A 72 -0.70 0.25 -19.91
CA MET A 72 -1.56 -0.21 -18.83
C MET A 72 -2.88 -0.77 -19.36
N GLY A 73 -3.46 -1.73 -18.64
CA GLY A 73 -4.79 -2.25 -18.94
C GLY A 73 -5.91 -1.33 -18.46
N ASP A 74 -6.93 -1.14 -19.31
CA ASP A 74 -8.20 -0.47 -19.00
C ASP A 74 -8.02 0.97 -18.46
N VAL A 75 -7.39 1.79 -19.26
CA VAL A 75 -7.07 3.21 -18.94
C VAL A 75 -8.32 4.02 -18.64
N ASN A 76 -9.44 3.77 -19.34
CA ASN A 76 -10.68 4.54 -19.14
C ASN A 76 -11.29 4.24 -17.76
N SER A 77 -11.36 2.98 -17.37
CA SER A 77 -11.86 2.62 -16.04
C SER A 77 -10.90 3.10 -14.94
N TYR A 78 -9.58 3.10 -15.15
CA TYR A 78 -8.64 3.73 -14.22
C TYR A 78 -9.03 5.19 -13.91
N ARG A 79 -9.31 5.99 -14.95
CA ARG A 79 -9.70 7.39 -14.77
C ARG A 79 -10.96 7.56 -13.94
N ALA A 80 -11.92 6.65 -14.07
CA ALA A 80 -13.18 6.69 -13.34
C ALA A 80 -13.04 6.24 -11.87
N TRP A 81 -12.27 5.18 -11.60
CA TRP A 81 -12.21 4.52 -10.30
C TRP A 81 -11.05 4.99 -9.41
N VAL A 82 -9.94 5.36 -10.01
CA VAL A 82 -8.75 5.84 -9.28
C VAL A 82 -8.80 7.35 -9.12
N GLY A 83 -9.18 8.08 -10.16
CA GLY A 83 -9.29 9.53 -10.18
C GLY A 83 -7.92 10.22 -10.20
N GLU A 84 -7.17 10.10 -9.14
CA GLU A 84 -5.80 10.63 -9.00
C GLU A 84 -4.84 9.54 -8.50
N PRO A 85 -3.57 9.51 -8.97
CA PRO A 85 -2.97 10.47 -9.90
C PRO A 85 -3.55 10.34 -11.31
N ARG A 86 -3.63 11.47 -12.01
CA ARG A 86 -4.00 11.44 -13.44
C ARG A 86 -2.99 10.65 -14.22
N LEU A 87 -3.49 9.78 -15.08
CA LEU A 87 -2.63 9.01 -15.95
C LEU A 87 -2.10 9.91 -17.07
N PRO A 88 -0.76 9.99 -17.28
CA PRO A 88 -0.16 10.70 -18.40
C PRO A 88 -0.73 10.24 -19.75
N ALA A 89 -0.85 11.17 -20.70
CA ALA A 89 -1.48 10.88 -21.99
C ALA A 89 -0.67 9.90 -22.86
N GLU A 90 0.62 9.77 -22.62
CA GLU A 90 1.52 8.85 -23.31
C GLU A 90 1.37 7.38 -22.89
N VAL A 91 0.66 7.09 -21.80
CA VAL A 91 0.41 5.70 -21.37
C VAL A 91 -0.53 5.02 -22.36
N ILE A 92 -0.05 3.95 -22.94
CA ILE A 92 -0.79 3.20 -23.97
C ILE A 92 -1.78 2.25 -23.33
N ASP A 93 -3.05 2.32 -23.75
CA ASP A 93 -4.08 1.39 -23.32
C ASP A 93 -3.92 0.06 -24.07
N ILE A 94 -3.69 -1.02 -23.33
CA ILE A 94 -3.60 -2.37 -23.87
C ILE A 94 -4.90 -3.17 -23.73
N GLY A 95 -6.03 -2.51 -23.54
CA GLY A 95 -7.35 -3.13 -23.44
C GLY A 95 -7.66 -3.67 -22.04
N LEU A 96 -8.54 -4.66 -21.95
CA LEU A 96 -9.03 -5.15 -20.68
C LEU A 96 -7.93 -5.74 -19.79
N ARG A 97 -7.99 -5.50 -18.49
CA ARG A 97 -7.05 -6.04 -17.49
C ARG A 97 -6.96 -7.56 -17.52
N ALA A 98 -8.11 -8.24 -17.72
CA ALA A 98 -8.17 -9.70 -17.78
C ALA A 98 -7.83 -10.27 -19.17
N GLN A 99 -7.87 -9.45 -20.23
CA GLN A 99 -7.60 -9.84 -21.62
C GLN A 99 -6.86 -8.71 -22.34
N PRO A 100 -5.59 -8.44 -21.97
CA PRO A 100 -4.82 -7.40 -22.62
C PRO A 100 -4.49 -7.75 -24.07
N ASN A 101 -4.37 -6.74 -24.92
CA ASN A 101 -3.92 -6.89 -26.30
C ASN A 101 -2.43 -7.26 -26.31
N ARG A 102 -2.14 -8.55 -26.49
CA ARG A 102 -0.79 -9.12 -26.41
C ARG A 102 0.05 -8.76 -27.62
N GLU A 103 -0.56 -8.61 -28.77
CA GLU A 103 0.10 -8.19 -30.01
C GLU A 103 0.64 -6.78 -29.86
N LEU A 104 -0.20 -5.84 -29.44
CA LEU A 104 0.22 -4.47 -29.12
C LEU A 104 1.30 -4.44 -28.03
N LEU A 105 1.14 -5.23 -26.97
CA LEU A 105 2.11 -5.29 -25.88
C LEU A 105 3.48 -5.81 -26.39
N ALA A 106 3.50 -6.80 -27.30
CA ALA A 106 4.71 -7.31 -27.91
C ALA A 106 5.40 -6.27 -28.83
N GLU A 107 4.62 -5.49 -29.58
CA GLU A 107 5.12 -4.39 -30.41
C GLU A 107 5.76 -3.28 -29.59
N LEU A 108 5.20 -3.01 -28.41
CA LEU A 108 5.70 -2.01 -27.47
C LEU A 108 7.04 -2.39 -26.84
N LYS A 109 7.40 -3.67 -26.81
CA LYS A 109 8.67 -4.20 -26.28
C LYS A 109 8.98 -3.66 -24.87
N PRO A 110 8.13 -3.96 -23.85
CA PRO A 110 8.45 -3.59 -22.48
C PRO A 110 9.68 -4.36 -21.99
N ASP A 111 10.43 -3.78 -21.06
CA ASP A 111 11.56 -4.45 -20.42
C ASP A 111 11.09 -5.37 -19.29
N LEU A 112 9.93 -5.04 -18.67
CA LEU A 112 9.36 -5.76 -17.56
C LEU A 112 7.84 -5.58 -17.55
N ILE A 113 7.11 -6.65 -17.22
CA ILE A 113 5.67 -6.62 -17.01
C ILE A 113 5.40 -6.89 -15.53
N LEU A 114 4.74 -5.95 -14.85
CA LEU A 114 4.32 -6.09 -13.47
C LEU A 114 2.86 -6.50 -13.41
N ILE A 115 2.56 -7.50 -12.59
CA ILE A 115 1.19 -7.99 -12.38
C ILE A 115 0.91 -8.16 -10.89
N SER A 116 -0.36 -8.22 -10.50
CA SER A 116 -0.77 -8.72 -9.19
C SER A 116 -1.10 -10.22 -9.25
N PRO A 117 -1.23 -10.91 -8.10
CA PRO A 117 -1.67 -12.30 -8.05
C PRO A 117 -3.00 -12.56 -8.76
N LEU A 118 -3.89 -11.56 -8.81
CA LEU A 118 -5.15 -11.66 -9.56
C LEU A 118 -4.93 -11.92 -11.06
N ALA A 119 -3.85 -11.39 -11.62
CA ALA A 119 -3.47 -11.57 -13.01
C ALA A 119 -2.51 -12.76 -13.24
N ALA A 120 -2.25 -13.59 -12.22
CA ALA A 120 -1.35 -14.75 -12.34
C ALA A 120 -1.69 -15.71 -13.50
N PRO A 121 -2.97 -15.95 -13.84
CA PRO A 121 -3.30 -16.78 -15.02
C PRO A 121 -2.77 -16.23 -16.35
N LEU A 122 -2.48 -14.94 -16.44
CA LEU A 122 -1.90 -14.31 -17.63
C LEU A 122 -0.37 -14.50 -17.73
N ALA A 123 0.30 -14.78 -16.62
CA ALA A 123 1.76 -14.84 -16.54
C ALA A 123 2.41 -15.75 -17.60
N PRO A 124 1.91 -16.99 -17.91
CA PRO A 124 2.53 -17.85 -18.91
C PRO A 124 2.50 -17.27 -20.33
N THR A 125 1.51 -16.43 -20.63
CA THR A 125 1.39 -15.79 -21.95
C THR A 125 2.17 -14.49 -22.01
N LEU A 126 2.16 -13.70 -20.96
CA LEU A 126 2.89 -12.45 -20.86
C LEU A 126 4.40 -12.67 -20.79
N SER A 127 4.88 -13.75 -20.16
CA SER A 127 6.31 -14.08 -20.08
C SER A 127 6.95 -14.44 -21.42
N ARG A 128 6.14 -14.65 -22.48
CA ARG A 128 6.64 -14.79 -23.87
C ARG A 128 6.99 -13.44 -24.50
N ILE A 129 6.54 -12.35 -23.91
CA ILE A 129 6.75 -10.98 -24.41
C ILE A 129 7.91 -10.33 -23.67
N ALA A 130 7.89 -10.37 -22.32
CA ALA A 130 8.92 -9.82 -21.46
C ALA A 130 8.93 -10.55 -20.10
N PRO A 131 9.98 -10.42 -19.28
CA PRO A 131 9.98 -10.89 -17.90
C PRO A 131 8.72 -10.42 -17.15
N VAL A 132 8.13 -11.29 -16.33
CA VAL A 132 6.93 -10.98 -15.54
C VAL A 132 7.28 -11.08 -14.06
N GLN A 133 6.94 -10.04 -13.29
CA GLN A 133 7.06 -10.02 -11.84
C GLN A 133 5.68 -9.83 -11.21
N SER A 134 5.32 -10.73 -10.28
CA SER A 134 4.10 -10.58 -9.48
C SER A 134 4.37 -9.81 -8.19
N ILE A 135 3.52 -8.83 -7.90
CA ILE A 135 3.58 -7.99 -6.71
C ILE A 135 2.28 -8.21 -5.93
N ALA A 136 2.39 -8.74 -4.71
CA ALA A 136 1.24 -8.95 -3.84
C ALA A 136 1.15 -7.81 -2.82
N LEU A 137 -0.02 -7.16 -2.75
CA LEU A 137 -0.37 -6.20 -1.71
C LEU A 137 -1.50 -6.76 -0.83
N TYR A 138 -2.54 -7.27 -1.46
CA TYR A 138 -3.70 -7.86 -0.79
C TYR A 138 -3.53 -9.37 -0.66
N GLU A 139 -3.38 -9.85 0.57
CA GLU A 139 -3.27 -11.26 0.90
C GLU A 139 -4.22 -11.59 2.05
N PRO A 140 -4.86 -12.76 2.03
CA PRO A 140 -5.69 -13.22 3.13
C PRO A 140 -4.91 -13.18 4.46
N ASP A 141 -5.57 -12.75 5.53
CA ASP A 141 -5.05 -12.76 6.91
C ASP A 141 -3.78 -11.93 7.18
N ALA A 142 -3.30 -11.17 6.19
CA ALA A 142 -2.15 -10.30 6.35
C ALA A 142 -2.59 -8.86 6.73
N GLU A 143 -1.81 -8.21 7.59
CA GLU A 143 -1.98 -6.80 7.85
C GLU A 143 -1.60 -5.98 6.61
N LEU A 144 -2.53 -5.18 6.11
CA LEU A 144 -2.36 -4.45 4.85
C LEU A 144 -1.22 -3.43 4.90
N TRP A 145 -1.05 -2.72 6.02
CA TRP A 145 -0.09 -1.61 6.06
C TRP A 145 1.37 -2.01 5.90
N PRO A 146 1.89 -3.05 6.56
CA PRO A 146 3.21 -3.58 6.26
C PRO A 146 3.36 -4.04 4.81
N ARG A 147 2.31 -4.63 4.24
CA ARG A 147 2.28 -5.06 2.82
C ARG A 147 2.34 -3.88 1.85
N LEU A 148 1.63 -2.79 2.16
CA LEU A 148 1.72 -1.54 1.41
C LEU A 148 3.17 -1.06 1.30
N ARG A 149 3.88 -1.05 2.41
CA ARG A 149 5.29 -0.66 2.46
C ARG A 149 6.17 -1.62 1.64
N GLU A 150 6.02 -2.92 1.85
CA GLU A 150 6.79 -3.95 1.15
C GLU A 150 6.59 -3.91 -0.35
N ALA A 151 5.34 -3.86 -0.82
CA ALA A 151 5.01 -3.77 -2.25
C ALA A 151 5.59 -2.50 -2.88
N THR A 152 5.46 -1.35 -2.19
CA THR A 152 6.03 -0.08 -2.66
C THR A 152 7.54 -0.15 -2.81
N LEU A 153 8.26 -0.70 -1.83
CA LEU A 153 9.71 -0.85 -1.87
C LEU A 153 10.16 -1.87 -2.94
N THR A 154 9.40 -2.95 -3.11
CA THR A 154 9.67 -3.95 -4.15
C THR A 154 9.55 -3.34 -5.55
N ILE A 155 8.46 -2.60 -5.82
CA ILE A 155 8.30 -1.89 -7.11
C ILE A 155 9.42 -0.87 -7.29
N ALA A 156 9.74 -0.11 -6.23
CA ALA A 156 10.79 0.91 -6.28
C ALA A 156 12.17 0.33 -6.60
N ALA A 157 12.51 -0.84 -6.05
CA ALA A 157 13.76 -1.52 -6.36
C ALA A 157 13.85 -1.92 -7.84
N LEU A 158 12.75 -2.41 -8.42
CA LEU A 158 12.67 -2.81 -9.83
C LEU A 158 12.85 -1.62 -10.79
N VAL A 159 12.54 -0.41 -10.35
CA VAL A 159 12.61 0.81 -11.18
C VAL A 159 13.70 1.80 -10.72
N ASN A 160 14.62 1.37 -9.85
CA ASN A 160 15.73 2.18 -9.31
C ASN A 160 15.23 3.46 -8.58
N ARG A 161 14.15 3.36 -7.78
CA ARG A 161 13.51 4.47 -7.06
C ARG A 161 13.37 4.23 -5.55
N THR A 162 14.19 3.37 -4.96
CA THR A 162 14.06 3.00 -3.52
C THR A 162 14.13 4.21 -2.61
N ALA A 163 15.08 5.12 -2.82
CA ALA A 163 15.19 6.34 -2.01
C ALA A 163 13.94 7.24 -2.14
N GLU A 164 13.30 7.30 -3.32
CA GLU A 164 12.03 8.00 -3.51
C GLU A 164 10.91 7.33 -2.73
N ALA A 165 10.80 6.01 -2.80
CA ALA A 165 9.80 5.25 -2.06
C ALA A 165 9.91 5.49 -0.54
N GLU A 166 11.12 5.44 0.00
CA GLU A 166 11.36 5.70 1.42
C GLU A 166 10.93 7.10 1.84
N ARG A 167 11.25 8.11 1.02
CA ARG A 167 10.81 9.50 1.26
C ARG A 167 9.29 9.62 1.25
N GLN A 168 8.62 9.01 0.27
CA GLN A 168 7.16 9.06 0.13
C GLN A 168 6.44 8.33 1.26
N LEU A 169 6.94 7.16 1.66
CA LEU A 169 6.40 6.41 2.80
C LEU A 169 6.56 7.19 4.11
N ALA A 170 7.74 7.79 4.34
CA ALA A 170 7.95 8.63 5.51
C ALA A 170 7.09 9.91 5.48
N ALA A 171 6.83 10.48 4.30
CA ALA A 171 5.92 11.61 4.16
C ALA A 171 4.48 11.20 4.49
N LEU A 172 4.01 10.07 3.97
CA LEU A 172 2.68 9.54 4.28
C LEU A 172 2.45 9.37 5.78
N GLU A 173 3.40 8.78 6.50
CA GLU A 173 3.27 8.59 7.96
C GLU A 173 3.21 9.94 8.71
N ARG A 174 4.00 10.94 8.30
CA ARG A 174 3.94 12.29 8.89
C ARG A 174 2.61 12.97 8.60
N ASP A 175 2.13 12.90 7.36
CA ASP A 175 0.87 13.50 6.94
C ASP A 175 -0.30 12.89 7.75
N LEU A 176 -0.33 11.56 7.90
CA LEU A 176 -1.35 10.86 8.72
C LEU A 176 -1.29 11.28 10.19
N ALA A 177 -0.09 11.39 10.77
CA ALA A 177 0.07 11.83 12.16
C ALA A 177 -0.42 13.28 12.34
N GLN A 178 -0.12 14.18 11.41
CA GLN A 178 -0.59 15.56 11.42
C GLN A 178 -2.12 15.62 11.28
N MET A 179 -2.69 14.90 10.34
CA MET A 179 -4.15 14.83 10.14
C MET A 179 -4.85 14.33 11.39
N LYS A 180 -4.35 13.25 12.01
CA LYS A 180 -4.89 12.72 13.26
C LYS A 180 -4.97 13.78 14.36
N GLY A 181 -3.94 14.61 14.50
CA GLY A 181 -3.91 15.70 15.48
C GLY A 181 -4.86 16.85 15.19
N ALA A 182 -5.34 16.96 13.95
CA ALA A 182 -6.25 18.02 13.49
C ALA A 182 -7.73 17.59 13.45
N LEU A 183 -8.02 16.30 13.65
CA LEU A 183 -9.39 15.78 13.63
C LEU A 183 -10.11 16.07 14.96
N PRO A 184 -11.44 16.28 14.95
CA PRO A 184 -12.24 16.36 16.17
C PRO A 184 -12.12 15.09 17.03
N ALA A 185 -12.12 15.24 18.36
CA ALA A 185 -11.89 14.12 19.29
C ALA A 185 -13.04 13.09 19.32
N ASP A 186 -14.29 13.56 19.23
CA ASP A 186 -15.50 12.75 19.48
C ASP A 186 -16.27 12.44 18.19
N LEU A 187 -15.57 11.84 17.21
CA LEU A 187 -16.23 11.42 15.99
C LEU A 187 -16.95 10.05 16.19
N PRO A 188 -18.18 9.91 15.67
CA PRO A 188 -18.86 8.63 15.64
C PRO A 188 -18.09 7.63 14.78
N PRO A 189 -18.34 6.31 14.93
CA PRO A 189 -17.78 5.32 14.01
C PRO A 189 -18.20 5.61 12.57
N LEU A 190 -17.27 5.42 11.63
CA LEU A 190 -17.52 5.67 10.21
C LEU A 190 -17.90 4.38 9.48
N LEU A 191 -18.89 4.46 8.62
CA LEU A 191 -19.30 3.39 7.71
C LEU A 191 -18.91 3.78 6.29
N VAL A 192 -17.81 3.22 5.79
CA VAL A 192 -17.31 3.55 4.44
C VAL A 192 -17.89 2.58 3.43
N VAL A 193 -18.55 3.13 2.41
CA VAL A 193 -19.24 2.33 1.39
C VAL A 193 -18.96 2.82 -0.02
N GLN A 194 -19.18 1.93 -0.99
CA GLN A 194 -19.17 2.23 -2.41
C GLN A 194 -20.36 1.51 -3.07
N PHE A 195 -21.20 2.24 -3.78
CA PHE A 195 -22.40 1.69 -4.41
C PHE A 195 -22.07 0.68 -5.50
N ILE A 196 -22.83 -0.43 -5.52
CA ILE A 196 -22.89 -1.41 -6.61
C ILE A 196 -24.14 -1.13 -7.45
N ASP A 197 -25.27 -0.93 -6.78
CA ASP A 197 -26.56 -0.55 -7.33
C ASP A 197 -27.36 0.24 -6.26
N GLU A 198 -28.63 0.53 -6.50
CA GLU A 198 -29.50 1.29 -5.59
C GLU A 198 -29.85 0.59 -4.29
N ARG A 199 -29.50 -0.70 -4.15
CA ARG A 199 -29.80 -1.53 -2.97
C ARG A 199 -28.59 -2.14 -2.31
N HIS A 200 -27.48 -2.26 -3.04
CA HIS A 200 -26.29 -2.96 -2.58
C HIS A 200 -25.06 -2.07 -2.64
N VAL A 201 -24.23 -2.21 -1.64
CA VAL A 201 -22.94 -1.53 -1.56
C VAL A 201 -21.82 -2.52 -1.24
N ARG A 202 -20.59 -2.18 -1.65
CA ARG A 202 -19.42 -2.68 -0.95
C ARG A 202 -19.27 -1.89 0.33
N VAL A 203 -19.24 -2.57 1.46
CA VAL A 203 -18.91 -1.97 2.74
C VAL A 203 -17.51 -2.40 3.14
N PHE A 204 -16.68 -1.43 3.51
CA PHE A 204 -15.26 -1.66 3.78
C PHE A 204 -15.02 -1.85 5.28
N GLY A 205 -14.46 -2.99 5.65
CA GLY A 205 -14.14 -3.37 7.02
C GLY A 205 -12.68 -3.83 7.13
N ARG A 206 -12.44 -4.83 7.97
CA ARG A 206 -11.11 -5.38 8.25
C ARG A 206 -10.37 -5.71 6.96
N HIS A 207 -9.06 -5.48 6.96
CA HIS A 207 -8.14 -5.69 5.84
C HIS A 207 -8.34 -4.74 4.64
N SER A 208 -9.28 -3.77 4.70
CA SER A 208 -9.41 -2.77 3.64
C SER A 208 -8.40 -1.63 3.80
N LEU A 209 -8.08 -0.99 2.67
CA LEU A 209 -7.26 0.22 2.65
C LEU A 209 -7.89 1.32 3.52
N PHE A 210 -9.20 1.50 3.40
CA PHE A 210 -9.91 2.54 4.11
C PHE A 210 -9.86 2.34 5.63
N GLU A 211 -10.04 1.10 6.12
CA GLU A 211 -9.88 0.82 7.54
C GLU A 211 -8.45 1.02 8.01
N ALA A 212 -7.45 0.54 7.25
CA ALA A 212 -6.05 0.72 7.60
C ALA A 212 -5.66 2.20 7.75
N VAL A 213 -6.23 3.08 6.92
CA VAL A 213 -6.08 4.54 7.03
C VAL A 213 -6.86 5.09 8.23
N MET A 214 -8.13 4.72 8.39
CA MET A 214 -8.96 5.17 9.53
C MET A 214 -8.30 4.86 10.88
N LEU A 215 -7.77 3.66 11.06
CA LEU A 215 -7.07 3.27 12.29
C LEU A 215 -5.86 4.18 12.57
N ARG A 216 -5.09 4.57 11.54
CA ARG A 216 -3.97 5.50 11.68
C ARG A 216 -4.40 6.91 12.03
N LEU A 217 -5.55 7.33 11.55
CA LEU A 217 -6.18 8.59 11.91
C LEU A 217 -6.85 8.55 13.29
N GLY A 218 -6.88 7.39 13.97
CA GLY A 218 -7.56 7.22 15.26
C GLY A 218 -9.07 7.14 15.14
N LEU A 219 -9.60 6.87 13.94
CA LEU A 219 -11.02 6.74 13.65
C LEU A 219 -11.47 5.28 13.83
N ARG A 220 -12.76 5.09 14.13
CA ARG A 220 -13.35 3.78 14.33
C ARG A 220 -14.17 3.37 13.11
N ASN A 221 -14.07 2.11 12.71
CA ASN A 221 -14.93 1.52 11.68
C ASN A 221 -16.24 1.03 12.31
N ALA A 222 -17.36 1.39 11.73
CA ALA A 222 -18.67 0.94 12.18
C ALA A 222 -18.99 -0.49 11.71
N TRP A 223 -18.40 -0.95 10.61
CA TRP A 223 -18.64 -2.30 10.11
C TRP A 223 -17.85 -3.32 10.90
N GLN A 224 -18.57 -4.21 11.59
CA GLN A 224 -17.99 -5.29 12.40
C GLN A 224 -18.20 -6.68 11.76
N GLY A 225 -18.88 -6.75 10.61
CA GLY A 225 -19.09 -7.98 9.87
C GLY A 225 -17.79 -8.50 9.22
N GLU A 226 -17.83 -9.76 8.83
CA GLU A 226 -16.73 -10.39 8.08
C GLU A 226 -16.48 -9.66 6.76
N THR A 227 -15.24 -9.72 6.29
CA THR A 227 -14.82 -9.20 4.99
C THR A 227 -14.06 -10.27 4.24
N ASN A 228 -14.06 -10.16 2.92
CA ASN A 228 -13.21 -11.00 2.07
C ASN A 228 -11.72 -10.58 2.14
N ALA A 229 -10.85 -11.28 1.41
CA ALA A 229 -9.42 -10.97 1.35
C ALA A 229 -9.09 -9.54 0.84
N TRP A 230 -10.06 -8.85 0.23
CA TRP A 230 -9.93 -7.46 -0.23
C TRP A 230 -10.42 -6.44 0.79
N GLY A 231 -10.87 -6.90 1.97
CA GLY A 231 -11.35 -6.04 3.03
C GLY A 231 -12.74 -5.46 2.83
N PHE A 232 -13.61 -6.08 2.02
CA PHE A 232 -14.99 -5.65 1.87
C PHE A 232 -16.00 -6.81 1.93
N SER A 233 -17.26 -6.46 2.22
CA SER A 233 -18.42 -7.32 2.04
C SER A 233 -19.42 -6.65 1.11
N VAL A 234 -20.25 -7.42 0.45
CA VAL A 234 -21.45 -6.91 -0.20
C VAL A 234 -22.58 -6.91 0.82
N ALA A 235 -23.13 -5.74 1.08
CA ALA A 235 -24.21 -5.53 2.03
C ALA A 235 -25.43 -4.89 1.36
N SER A 236 -26.62 -5.23 1.80
CA SER A 236 -27.83 -4.49 1.42
C SER A 236 -28.03 -3.29 2.35
N LEU A 237 -28.75 -2.28 1.88
CA LEU A 237 -29.04 -1.07 2.66
C LEU A 237 -29.83 -1.39 3.94
N GLU A 238 -30.65 -2.46 3.95
CA GLU A 238 -31.40 -2.91 5.12
C GLU A 238 -30.50 -3.25 6.32
N GLN A 239 -29.29 -3.76 6.06
CA GLN A 239 -28.33 -4.10 7.13
C GLN A 239 -27.86 -2.86 7.90
N PHE A 240 -27.96 -1.68 7.32
CA PHE A 240 -27.56 -0.43 7.98
C PHE A 240 -28.53 0.03 9.06
N LEU A 241 -29.74 -0.51 9.10
CA LEU A 241 -30.66 -0.29 10.22
C LEU A 241 -30.11 -0.78 11.57
N ALA A 242 -29.17 -1.74 11.54
CA ALA A 242 -28.49 -2.24 12.73
C ALA A 242 -27.32 -1.35 13.20
N ILE A 243 -26.97 -0.29 12.45
CA ILE A 243 -25.80 0.58 12.73
C ILE A 243 -26.22 2.07 12.73
N PRO A 244 -27.27 2.46 13.49
CA PRO A 244 -27.89 3.79 13.37
C PRO A 244 -26.98 4.94 13.82
N GLU A 245 -25.99 4.67 14.66
CA GLU A 245 -25.05 5.64 15.22
C GLU A 245 -23.85 5.93 14.32
N ALA A 246 -23.73 5.20 13.19
CA ALA A 246 -22.60 5.38 12.30
C ALA A 246 -22.76 6.63 11.43
N ARG A 247 -21.64 7.25 11.11
CA ARG A 247 -21.58 8.27 10.08
C ARG A 247 -21.23 7.64 8.74
N LEU A 248 -22.09 7.86 7.75
CA LEU A 248 -21.93 7.29 6.43
C LEU A 248 -20.95 8.08 5.57
N VAL A 249 -20.01 7.35 4.96
CA VAL A 249 -19.02 7.86 4.00
C VAL A 249 -19.19 7.10 2.70
N VAL A 250 -19.62 7.78 1.65
CA VAL A 250 -19.79 7.24 0.30
C VAL A 250 -18.59 7.65 -0.54
N VAL A 251 -17.91 6.67 -1.13
CA VAL A 251 -16.75 6.88 -2.02
C VAL A 251 -17.19 6.66 -3.47
N ASP A 252 -16.92 7.64 -4.32
CA ASP A 252 -17.19 7.55 -5.75
C ASP A 252 -16.33 6.45 -6.47
N PRO A 253 -16.75 5.99 -7.65
CA PRO A 253 -17.91 6.43 -8.42
C PRO A 253 -19.21 5.78 -7.95
N ILE A 254 -20.29 6.56 -7.95
CA ILE A 254 -21.65 6.02 -7.85
C ILE A 254 -22.07 5.57 -9.27
N PRO A 255 -22.61 4.35 -9.44
CA PRO A 255 -23.04 3.87 -10.75
C PRO A 255 -24.13 4.77 -11.37
N VAL A 256 -24.13 4.85 -12.70
CA VAL A 256 -25.08 5.68 -13.44
C VAL A 256 -26.52 5.30 -13.08
N GLY A 257 -27.35 6.31 -12.81
CA GLY A 257 -28.76 6.16 -12.44
C GLY A 257 -29.01 5.85 -10.97
N VAL A 258 -27.97 5.51 -10.18
CA VAL A 258 -28.15 5.22 -8.75
C VAL A 258 -28.43 6.50 -7.96
N SER A 259 -27.71 7.59 -8.24
CA SER A 259 -27.93 8.86 -7.53
C SER A 259 -29.36 9.37 -7.66
N GLU A 260 -29.96 9.26 -8.85
CA GLU A 260 -31.34 9.65 -9.13
C GLU A 260 -32.33 8.77 -8.33
N LYS A 261 -32.10 7.44 -8.31
CA LYS A 261 -32.94 6.51 -7.55
C LYS A 261 -32.85 6.71 -6.04
N LEU A 262 -31.69 7.06 -5.52
CA LEU A 262 -31.52 7.37 -4.09
C LEU A 262 -32.27 8.65 -3.66
N GLN A 263 -32.64 9.53 -4.61
CA GLN A 263 -33.46 10.71 -4.34
C GLN A 263 -34.98 10.38 -4.32
N GLU A 264 -35.38 9.26 -4.88
CA GLU A 264 -36.78 8.81 -4.83
C GLU A 264 -37.15 8.35 -3.42
N PRO A 265 -38.46 8.45 -3.03
CA PRO A 265 -38.91 7.93 -1.75
C PRO A 265 -38.60 6.44 -1.61
N GLY A 266 -37.81 6.06 -0.61
CA GLY A 266 -37.37 4.68 -0.43
C GLY A 266 -36.60 4.48 0.85
N LEU A 267 -36.04 3.29 1.03
CA LEU A 267 -35.31 2.89 2.24
C LEU A 267 -34.16 3.86 2.54
N TRP A 268 -33.40 4.29 1.51
CA TRP A 268 -32.27 5.20 1.69
C TRP A 268 -32.63 6.45 2.47
N GLN A 269 -33.75 7.10 2.10
CA GLN A 269 -34.22 8.33 2.75
C GLN A 269 -34.67 8.11 4.21
N HIS A 270 -34.95 6.85 4.60
CA HIS A 270 -35.42 6.50 5.93
C HIS A 270 -34.36 5.85 6.81
N LEU A 271 -33.14 5.68 6.29
CA LEU A 271 -32.03 5.17 7.11
C LEU A 271 -31.63 6.20 8.17
N PRO A 272 -31.59 5.81 9.48
CA PRO A 272 -31.20 6.74 10.56
C PRO A 272 -29.85 7.41 10.31
N LEU A 273 -28.86 6.68 9.77
CA LEU A 273 -27.54 7.21 9.45
C LEU A 273 -27.52 8.21 8.29
N VAL A 274 -28.62 8.29 7.48
CA VAL A 274 -28.79 9.30 6.43
C VAL A 274 -29.56 10.50 6.97
N GLN A 275 -30.52 10.27 7.88
CA GLN A 275 -31.37 11.32 8.45
C GLN A 275 -30.66 12.10 9.56
N ASN A 276 -29.92 11.41 10.42
CA ASN A 276 -29.35 11.99 11.65
C ASN A 276 -28.10 12.82 11.41
N THR A 277 -27.31 12.49 10.39
CA THR A 277 -26.06 13.19 10.07
C THR A 277 -25.87 13.32 8.57
N PRO A 278 -25.30 14.44 8.08
CA PRO A 278 -24.99 14.58 6.66
C PRO A 278 -24.04 13.46 6.19
N VAL A 279 -24.41 12.82 5.09
CA VAL A 279 -23.58 11.81 4.42
C VAL A 279 -22.32 12.50 3.86
N LEU A 280 -21.15 11.92 4.10
CA LEU A 280 -19.92 12.36 3.48
C LEU A 280 -19.78 11.73 2.10
N HIS A 281 -19.67 12.56 1.06
CA HIS A 281 -19.37 12.11 -0.29
C HIS A 281 -17.91 12.42 -0.62
N LEU A 282 -17.13 11.39 -0.88
CA LEU A 282 -15.71 11.52 -1.22
C LEU A 282 -15.50 11.22 -2.71
N PRO A 283 -14.72 12.04 -3.42
CA PRO A 283 -14.32 11.76 -4.80
C PRO A 283 -13.67 10.39 -4.95
N ALA A 284 -13.68 9.86 -6.17
CA ALA A 284 -13.12 8.56 -6.51
C ALA A 284 -11.71 8.38 -5.92
N THR A 285 -11.56 7.27 -5.22
CA THR A 285 -10.31 6.84 -4.60
C THR A 285 -10.22 5.33 -4.74
N TRP A 286 -9.10 4.83 -5.26
CA TRP A 286 -8.94 3.41 -5.52
C TRP A 286 -8.99 2.60 -4.22
N SER A 287 -10.08 1.88 -4.02
CA SER A 287 -10.33 1.11 -2.79
C SER A 287 -9.37 -0.07 -2.58
N PHE A 288 -8.71 -0.49 -3.64
CA PHE A 288 -7.68 -1.54 -3.62
C PHE A 288 -6.29 -0.98 -3.92
N GLY A 289 -6.09 0.31 -3.66
CA GLY A 289 -4.89 1.03 -4.00
C GLY A 289 -3.73 0.84 -3.02
N GLY A 290 -2.63 1.51 -3.34
CA GLY A 290 -1.42 1.54 -2.54
C GLY A 290 -1.28 2.84 -1.74
N MET A 291 -0.03 3.33 -1.69
CA MET A 291 0.37 4.52 -0.92
C MET A 291 -0.38 5.80 -1.34
N LEU A 292 -0.57 6.01 -2.65
CA LEU A 292 -1.25 7.22 -3.14
C LEU A 292 -2.75 7.21 -2.79
N ALA A 293 -3.41 6.07 -2.99
CA ALA A 293 -4.81 5.93 -2.61
C ALA A 293 -4.99 6.08 -1.09
N ALA A 294 -4.08 5.55 -0.27
CA ALA A 294 -4.11 5.75 1.18
C ALA A 294 -4.02 7.23 1.55
N ARG A 295 -3.06 7.97 0.97
CA ARG A 295 -2.90 9.42 1.19
C ARG A 295 -4.14 10.18 0.73
N ARG A 296 -4.63 9.89 -0.48
CA ARG A 296 -5.80 10.54 -1.05
C ARG A 296 -7.04 10.36 -0.18
N PHE A 297 -7.31 9.11 0.24
CA PHE A 297 -8.44 8.84 1.13
C PHE A 297 -8.31 9.58 2.45
N ALA A 298 -7.13 9.58 3.08
CA ALA A 298 -6.90 10.30 4.32
C ALA A 298 -7.15 11.79 4.18
N THR A 299 -6.65 12.41 3.10
CA THR A 299 -6.83 13.85 2.83
C THR A 299 -8.30 14.18 2.63
N LEU A 300 -8.98 13.50 1.72
CA LEU A 300 -10.39 13.74 1.42
C LEU A 300 -11.29 13.53 2.63
N LEU A 301 -11.06 12.46 3.39
CA LEU A 301 -11.81 12.19 4.61
C LEU A 301 -11.54 13.24 5.69
N GLY A 302 -10.27 13.61 5.89
CA GLY A 302 -9.89 14.62 6.87
C GLY A 302 -10.51 15.99 6.57
N GLU A 303 -10.46 16.45 5.32
CA GLU A 303 -11.06 17.69 4.85
C GLU A 303 -12.59 17.69 5.06
N ALA A 304 -13.27 16.62 4.64
CA ALA A 304 -14.71 16.48 4.79
C ALA A 304 -15.16 16.48 6.27
N LEU A 305 -14.41 15.82 7.15
CA LEU A 305 -14.71 15.80 8.60
C LEU A 305 -14.50 17.17 9.25
N GLN A 306 -13.44 17.91 8.87
CA GLN A 306 -13.15 19.25 9.40
C GLN A 306 -14.16 20.29 8.90
N GLU A 307 -14.55 20.25 7.63
CA GLU A 307 -15.55 21.14 7.05
C GLU A 307 -16.88 21.03 7.81
N GLN A 308 -17.35 19.81 8.03
CA GLN A 308 -18.61 19.60 8.75
C GLN A 308 -18.53 20.02 10.22
N ALA A 309 -17.40 19.79 10.90
CA ALA A 309 -17.21 20.28 12.26
C ALA A 309 -17.29 21.82 12.33
N SER A 310 -16.73 22.49 11.33
CA SER A 310 -16.77 23.95 11.20
C SER A 310 -18.19 24.49 10.96
N VAL A 311 -19.00 23.75 10.19
CA VAL A 311 -20.42 24.11 9.93
C VAL A 311 -21.24 23.92 11.20
N ALA A 312 -21.06 22.83 11.95
CA ALA A 312 -21.77 22.58 13.19
C ALA A 312 -21.51 23.68 14.24
N LEU A 313 -20.25 24.08 14.44
CA LEU A 313 -19.89 25.16 15.36
C LEU A 313 -20.50 26.52 14.99
N LYS A 314 -20.65 26.81 13.69
CA LYS A 314 -21.30 28.06 13.23
C LYS A 314 -22.81 28.02 13.42
N GLY A 315 -23.43 26.84 13.31
CA GLY A 315 -24.88 26.67 13.53
C GLY A 315 -25.30 26.80 15.01
N GLU A 316 -24.41 26.39 15.93
CA GLU A 316 -24.64 26.51 17.39
C GLU A 316 -24.43 27.96 17.91
N ALA A 317 -23.73 28.80 17.14
CA ALA A 317 -23.41 30.19 17.50
C ALA A 317 -24.49 31.20 17.01
N GLN A 318 -25.54 30.75 16.32
CA GLN A 318 -26.69 31.53 15.85
C GLN A 318 -27.95 31.19 16.65
#